data_062990719621023027442d02147bb787
#
_entry.id   062990719621023027442d02147bb787
#
_cell.length_a   1.000
_cell.length_b   1.000
_cell.length_c   1.000
_cell.angle_alpha   90.00
_cell.angle_beta   90.00
_cell.angle_gamma   90.00
#
_symmetry.space_group_name_H-M   'P 1'
#
loop_
_entity.id
_entity.type
_entity.pdbx_description
1 polymer ?
#
loop_
_entity_poly.entity_id
_entity_poly.type
_entity_poly.pdbx_seq_one_letter_code
_entity_poly.pdbx_strand_id
1 'polypeptide(L)' 'MQVRIADYPELRKLCWNRPPEAVLDGADALALYERNWRHVDPEALEANERALIQSLATRYGGGVLNV' A
#
# COMPACT_ATOMS: atom_id res chain seq x y z
N MET A 1 -11.30 -6.05 -1.86
CA MET A 1 -11.01 -4.63 -1.67
C MET A 1 -10.15 -4.15 -2.81
N GLN A 2 -10.51 -3.03 -3.42
CA GLN A 2 -9.74 -2.47 -4.53
C GLN A 2 -9.05 -1.19 -4.10
N VAL A 3 -7.80 -1.02 -4.54
CA VAL A 3 -6.96 0.11 -4.12
C VAL A 3 -6.54 0.88 -5.36
N ARG A 4 -6.89 2.18 -5.40
CA ARG A 4 -6.49 3.06 -6.50
C ARG A 4 -5.12 3.62 -6.21
N ILE A 5 -4.16 3.25 -7.05
CA ILE A 5 -2.75 3.62 -6.86
C ILE A 5 -2.58 5.15 -6.76
N ALA A 6 -3.32 5.89 -7.59
CA ALA A 6 -3.18 7.35 -7.65
C ALA A 6 -3.51 8.06 -6.33
N ASP A 7 -4.28 7.42 -5.45
CA ASP A 7 -4.70 8.04 -4.20
C ASP A 7 -3.66 7.92 -3.09
N TYR A 8 -2.57 7.17 -3.32
CA TYR A 8 -1.61 6.82 -2.27
C TYR A 8 -0.18 7.04 -2.77
N PRO A 9 0.45 8.17 -2.39
CA PRO A 9 1.76 8.56 -2.95
C PRO A 9 2.87 7.53 -2.78
N GLU A 10 2.96 6.89 -1.60
CA GLU A 10 4.02 5.89 -1.40
C GLU A 10 3.77 4.63 -2.21
N LEU A 11 2.51 4.17 -2.29
CA LEU A 11 2.16 3.04 -3.15
C LEU A 11 2.46 3.36 -4.61
N ARG A 12 2.17 4.58 -5.03
CA ARG A 12 2.43 5.01 -6.39
C ARG A 12 3.93 4.91 -6.74
N LYS A 13 4.81 5.25 -5.81
CA LYS A 13 6.25 5.08 -6.02
C LYS A 13 6.62 3.61 -6.19
N LEU A 14 6.01 2.72 -5.43
CA LEU A 14 6.27 1.29 -5.55
C LEU A 14 5.76 0.71 -6.86
N CYS A 15 4.77 1.36 -7.45
CA CYS A 15 4.14 0.92 -8.71
C CYS A 15 4.61 1.76 -9.90
N TRP A 16 5.88 2.14 -9.92
CA TRP A 16 6.44 3.04 -10.93
C TRP A 16 6.23 2.54 -12.36
N ASN A 17 6.13 1.23 -12.55
CA ASN A 17 5.98 0.61 -13.87
C ASN A 17 4.51 0.38 -14.25
N ARG A 18 3.57 0.94 -13.48
CA ARG A 18 2.14 0.81 -13.75
C ARG A 18 1.54 2.17 -14.04
N PRO A 19 0.46 2.24 -14.84
CA PRO A 19 -0.20 3.52 -15.07
C PRO A 19 -0.84 4.04 -13.78
N PRO A 20 -0.87 5.39 -13.59
CA PRO A 20 -1.39 5.95 -12.33
C PRO A 20 -2.84 5.61 -12.05
N GLU A 21 -3.64 5.38 -13.09
CA GLU A 21 -5.05 5.02 -12.95
C GLU A 21 -5.28 3.55 -12.64
N ALA A 22 -4.22 2.77 -12.53
CA ALA A 22 -4.35 1.33 -12.24
C ALA A 22 -4.93 1.10 -10.86
N VAL A 23 -5.62 -0.02 -10.72
CA VAL A 23 -6.24 -0.45 -9.48
C VAL A 23 -5.64 -1.80 -9.10
N LEU A 24 -5.29 -1.96 -7.83
CA LEU A 24 -4.77 -3.22 -7.30
C LEU A 24 -5.81 -3.87 -6.40
N ASP A 25 -5.83 -5.20 -6.38
CA ASP A 25 -6.51 -5.91 -5.32
C ASP A 25 -5.79 -5.65 -3.99
N GLY A 26 -6.55 -5.59 -2.89
CA GLY A 26 -5.98 -5.26 -1.59
C GLY A 26 -4.88 -6.21 -1.16
N ALA A 27 -5.03 -7.51 -1.42
CA ALA A 27 -3.99 -8.48 -1.08
C ALA A 27 -2.69 -8.20 -1.83
N ASP A 28 -2.79 -7.81 -3.10
CA ASP A 28 -1.61 -7.47 -3.91
C ASP A 28 -0.98 -6.17 -3.40
N ALA A 29 -1.79 -5.20 -3.00
CA ALA A 29 -1.29 -3.95 -2.44
C ALA A 29 -0.51 -4.20 -1.14
N LEU A 30 -1.04 -5.04 -0.26
CA LEU A 30 -0.34 -5.41 0.97
C LEU A 30 0.99 -6.08 0.66
N ALA A 31 1.00 -7.02 -0.28
CA ALA A 31 2.23 -7.71 -0.66
C ALA A 31 3.29 -6.75 -1.18
N LEU A 32 2.86 -5.73 -1.95
CA LEU A 32 3.79 -4.71 -2.44
C LEU A 32 4.37 -3.88 -1.30
N TYR A 33 3.55 -3.45 -0.34
CA TYR A 33 4.05 -2.72 0.82
C TYR A 33 5.04 -3.57 1.61
N GLU A 34 4.70 -4.80 1.91
CA GLU A 34 5.55 -5.67 2.72
C GLU A 34 6.89 -5.96 2.04
N ARG A 35 6.85 -6.27 0.75
CA ARG A 35 8.07 -6.61 0.00
C ARG A 35 9.00 -5.41 -0.17
N ASN A 36 8.44 -4.21 -0.26
CA ASN A 36 9.19 -3.00 -0.54
C ASN A 36 9.20 -2.02 0.64
N TRP A 37 8.92 -2.49 1.85
CA TRP A 37 8.77 -1.60 3.00
C TRP A 37 9.99 -0.72 3.24
N ARG A 38 11.18 -1.22 2.95
CA ARG A 38 12.42 -0.45 3.10
C ARG A 38 12.46 0.80 2.22
N HIS A 39 11.65 0.85 1.18
CA HIS A 39 11.55 1.99 0.27
C HIS A 39 10.39 2.91 0.61
N VAL A 40 9.60 2.56 1.60
CA VAL A 40 8.49 3.39 2.09
C VAL A 40 9.01 4.32 3.16
N ASP A 41 8.67 5.61 3.06
CA ASP A 41 9.00 6.58 4.10
C ASP A 41 7.79 6.71 5.03
N PRO A 42 7.83 6.10 6.24
CA PRO A 42 6.69 6.14 7.15
C PRO A 42 6.33 7.56 7.58
N GLU A 43 7.29 8.46 7.59
CA GLU A 43 7.03 9.86 7.98
C GLU A 43 6.34 10.64 6.87
N ALA A 44 6.46 10.18 5.63
CA ALA A 44 5.80 10.81 4.49
C ALA A 44 4.40 10.26 4.25
N LEU A 45 3.97 9.23 4.98
CA LEU A 45 2.65 8.65 4.80
C LEU A 45 1.57 9.66 5.20
N GLU A 46 0.66 9.92 4.27
CA GLU A 46 -0.52 10.72 4.56
C GLU A 46 -1.53 9.90 5.36
N ALA A 47 -2.47 10.58 6.01
CA ALA A 47 -3.43 9.92 6.89
C ALA A 47 -4.22 8.83 6.19
N ASN A 48 -4.65 9.07 4.94
CA ASN A 48 -5.41 8.08 4.18
C ASN A 48 -4.58 6.85 3.85
N GLU A 49 -3.31 7.02 3.54
CA GLU A 49 -2.44 5.89 3.22
C GLU A 49 -2.09 5.09 4.46
N ARG A 50 -1.87 5.78 5.58
CA ARG A 50 -1.65 5.11 6.85
C ARG A 50 -2.85 4.26 7.24
N ALA A 51 -4.06 4.80 7.06
CA ALA A 51 -5.30 4.07 7.31
C ALA A 51 -5.46 2.89 6.34
N LEU A 52 -5.07 3.07 5.08
CA LEU A 52 -5.10 1.99 4.10
C LEU A 52 -4.22 0.82 4.55
N ILE A 53 -2.97 1.10 4.90
CA ILE A 53 -2.02 0.05 5.31
C ILE A 53 -2.56 -0.71 6.53
N GLN A 54 -3.13 0.02 7.48
CA GLN A 54 -3.75 -0.61 8.64
C GLN A 54 -4.90 -1.53 8.23
N SER A 55 -5.77 -1.07 7.34
CA SER A 55 -6.90 -1.88 6.86
C SER A 55 -6.43 -3.12 6.12
N LEU A 56 -5.39 -2.98 5.29
CA LEU A 56 -4.82 -4.11 4.56
C LEU A 56 -4.23 -5.14 5.51
N ALA A 57 -3.48 -4.69 6.51
CA ALA A 57 -2.92 -5.59 7.51
C ALA A 57 -4.02 -6.34 8.27
N THR A 58 -5.11 -5.64 8.63
CA THR A 58 -6.23 -6.25 9.33
C THR A 58 -6.93 -7.28 8.46
N ARG A 59 -7.15 -6.97 7.18
CA ARG A 59 -7.94 -7.84 6.30
C ARG A 59 -7.15 -9.03 5.77
N TYR A 60 -5.88 -8.85 5.47
CA TYR A 60 -5.08 -9.84 4.74
C TYR A 60 -3.86 -10.31 5.50
N GLY A 61 -3.45 -9.61 6.54
CA GLY A 61 -2.24 -9.91 7.31
C GLY A 61 -2.49 -10.35 8.73
N GLY A 62 -3.72 -10.67 9.09
CA GLY A 62 -4.04 -11.09 10.44
C GLY A 62 -3.88 -9.98 11.48
N GLY A 63 -3.96 -8.74 11.06
CA GLY A 63 -3.82 -7.58 11.93
C GLY A 63 -2.39 -7.07 12.09
N VAL A 64 -1.43 -7.70 11.43
CA VAL A 64 -0.02 -7.36 11.55
C VAL A 64 0.59 -7.13 10.18
N LEU A 65 1.35 -6.05 10.04
CA LEU A 65 2.17 -5.80 8.87
C LEU A 65 3.47 -6.59 9.01
N ASN A 66 3.70 -7.52 8.12
CA ASN A 66 4.83 -8.44 8.20
C ASN A 66 6.07 -7.85 7.52
N VAL A 67 6.75 -6.96 8.23
CA VAL A 67 7.94 -6.28 7.73
C VAL A 67 9.11 -6.37 8.70
#